data_87db79bfb338d95c18d3e85e55aa0c35
#
_entry.id   87db79bfb338d95c18d3e85e55aa0c35
#
_cell.length_a   1.000
_cell.length_b   1.000
_cell.length_c   1.000
_cell.angle_alpha   90.00
_cell.angle_beta   90.00
_cell.angle_gamma   90.00
#
_symmetry.space_group_name_H-M   'P 1'
#
loop_
_entity.id
_entity.type
_entity.pdbx_description
1 polymer ?
#
loop_
_entity_poly.entity_id
_entity_poly.type
_entity_poly.pdbx_seq_one_letter_code
_entity_poly.pdbx_strand_id
1 'polypeptide(L)'
;MDKQQLFENIKRKKSFLCVGLDTDIKKIPEHLLKEEDPIFAFNKAIIDATADLCIAYKPNLAFYESMGVKGWIAFEKTVKYIKDNYPDQFIIADAKRGDIGNTSAMYARTFFEELDIDSVTVAPYMGEDSVTVSYTHLTL
;
A
#
# COMPACT_ATOMS: atom_id res chain seq x y z
N MET A 1 10.14 -6.26 1.26
CA MET A 1 11.01 -5.99 2.46
C MET A 1 10.68 -6.98 3.55
N ASP A 2 11.67 -7.64 4.16
CA ASP A 2 11.46 -8.58 5.27
C ASP A 2 11.44 -7.88 6.65
N LYS A 3 11.12 -8.67 7.69
CA LYS A 3 11.01 -8.17 9.08
C LYS A 3 12.33 -7.58 9.60
N GLN A 4 13.47 -8.17 9.24
CA GLN A 4 14.77 -7.71 9.70
C GLN A 4 15.13 -6.38 9.04
N GLN A 5 14.89 -6.25 7.75
CA GLN A 5 15.11 -5.01 7.01
C GLN A 5 14.23 -3.86 7.54
N LEU A 6 12.95 -4.15 7.86
CA LEU A 6 12.05 -3.17 8.48
C LEU A 6 12.59 -2.72 9.84
N PHE A 7 13.05 -3.64 10.66
CA PHE A 7 13.61 -3.33 11.97
C PHE A 7 14.88 -2.45 11.88
N GLU A 8 15.77 -2.75 10.94
CA GLU A 8 16.97 -1.92 10.73
C GLU A 8 16.61 -0.52 10.20
N ASN A 9 15.58 -0.39 9.37
CA ASN A 9 15.07 0.90 8.94
C ASN A 9 14.51 1.73 10.09
N ILE A 10 13.75 1.12 11.01
CA ILE A 10 13.24 1.78 12.21
C ILE A 10 14.40 2.36 13.03
N LYS A 11 15.47 1.58 13.24
CA LYS A 11 16.65 2.03 13.97
C LYS A 11 17.37 3.16 13.25
N ARG A 12 17.59 3.01 11.94
CA ARG A 12 18.33 3.97 11.12
C ARG A 12 17.59 5.31 11.03
N LYS A 13 16.29 5.29 10.76
CA LYS A 13 15.46 6.49 10.65
C LYS A 13 15.01 7.02 12.02
N LYS A 14 15.20 6.27 13.11
CA LYS A 14 14.71 6.57 14.46
C LYS A 14 13.20 6.93 14.47
N SER A 15 12.44 6.27 13.61
CA SER A 15 11.02 6.48 13.40
C SER A 15 10.31 5.16 13.21
N PHE A 16 9.06 5.08 13.66
CA PHE A 16 8.12 4.01 13.34
C PHE A 16 6.82 4.60 12.74
N LEU A 17 6.92 5.82 12.22
CA LEU A 17 5.79 6.50 11.59
C LEU A 17 5.36 5.77 10.33
N CYS A 18 4.07 5.51 10.21
CA CYS A 18 3.40 5.04 9.00
C CYS A 18 2.45 6.13 8.50
N VAL A 19 2.63 6.56 7.26
CA VAL A 19 1.79 7.60 6.66
C VAL A 19 0.65 6.94 5.87
N GLY A 20 -0.61 7.30 6.21
CA GLY A 20 -1.79 6.88 5.46
C GLY A 20 -1.93 7.65 4.14
N LEU A 21 -2.24 6.94 3.07
CA LEU A 21 -2.57 7.52 1.75
C LEU A 21 -4.05 7.25 1.43
N ASP A 22 -4.93 7.76 2.30
CA ASP A 22 -6.39 7.63 2.22
C ASP A 22 -6.95 8.81 1.42
N THR A 23 -6.55 8.92 0.15
CA THR A 23 -6.73 10.10 -0.68
C THR A 23 -8.16 10.23 -1.20
N ASP A 24 -8.91 11.16 -0.62
CA ASP A 24 -10.26 11.53 -1.07
C ASP A 24 -10.18 12.67 -2.09
N ILE A 25 -10.62 12.43 -3.32
CA ILE A 25 -10.64 13.41 -4.41
C ILE A 25 -11.33 14.73 -4.03
N LYS A 26 -12.29 14.67 -3.10
CA LYS A 26 -13.05 15.85 -2.62
C LYS A 26 -12.25 16.72 -1.66
N LYS A 27 -11.11 16.23 -1.18
CA LYS A 27 -10.24 16.91 -0.19
C LYS A 27 -8.89 17.32 -0.76
N ILE A 28 -8.60 16.93 -2.00
CA ILE A 28 -7.37 17.33 -2.70
C ILE A 28 -7.40 18.85 -2.93
N PRO A 29 -6.27 19.57 -2.74
CA PRO A 29 -6.16 20.98 -3.04
C PRO A 29 -6.52 21.30 -4.49
N GLU A 30 -7.26 22.38 -4.72
CA GLU A 30 -7.81 22.74 -6.04
C GLU A 30 -6.77 22.81 -7.17
N HIS A 31 -5.56 23.24 -6.87
CA HIS A 31 -4.51 23.33 -7.88
C HIS A 31 -4.09 21.96 -8.41
N LEU A 32 -4.17 20.89 -7.60
CA LEU A 32 -3.85 19.53 -8.01
C LEU A 32 -5.01 18.86 -8.78
N LEU A 33 -6.24 19.35 -8.63
CA LEU A 33 -7.39 18.81 -9.38
C LEU A 33 -7.28 19.05 -10.90
N LYS A 34 -6.36 19.91 -11.33
CA LYS A 34 -6.07 20.20 -12.74
C LYS A 34 -5.05 19.23 -13.37
N GLU A 35 -4.40 18.42 -12.55
CA GLU A 35 -3.47 17.39 -13.02
C GLU A 35 -4.21 16.27 -13.75
N GLU A 36 -3.52 15.58 -14.63
CA GLU A 36 -4.07 14.43 -15.37
C GLU A 36 -4.54 13.31 -14.40
N ASP A 37 -3.77 13.11 -13.34
CA ASP A 37 -4.06 12.14 -12.25
C ASP A 37 -3.93 12.83 -10.90
N PRO A 38 -4.98 13.53 -10.42
CA PRO A 38 -4.93 14.31 -9.19
C PRO A 38 -4.61 13.49 -7.94
N ILE A 39 -5.06 12.23 -7.89
CA ILE A 39 -4.80 11.34 -6.75
C ILE A 39 -3.32 11.01 -6.70
N PHE A 40 -2.75 10.59 -7.81
CA PHE A 40 -1.32 10.28 -7.87
C PHE A 40 -0.48 11.54 -7.59
N ALA A 41 -0.84 12.70 -8.17
CA ALA A 41 -0.13 13.95 -7.93
C ALA A 41 -0.12 14.34 -6.44
N PHE A 42 -1.26 14.19 -5.75
CA PHE A 42 -1.35 14.43 -4.31
C PHE A 42 -0.52 13.42 -3.52
N ASN A 43 -0.65 12.12 -3.80
CA ASN A 43 0.13 11.07 -3.13
C ASN A 43 1.63 11.30 -3.30
N LYS A 44 2.06 11.61 -4.53
CA LYS A 44 3.46 11.93 -4.83
C LYS A 44 3.97 13.08 -3.95
N ALA A 45 3.22 14.17 -3.86
CA ALA A 45 3.61 15.33 -3.05
C ALA A 45 3.73 14.99 -1.55
N ILE A 46 2.80 14.17 -1.02
CA ILE A 46 2.86 13.69 0.37
C ILE A 46 4.07 12.77 0.57
N ILE A 47 4.31 11.84 -0.34
CA ILE A 47 5.45 10.91 -0.26
C ILE A 47 6.77 11.70 -0.26
N ASP A 48 6.96 12.60 -1.21
CA ASP A 48 8.18 13.41 -1.32
C ASP A 48 8.43 14.25 -0.05
N ALA A 49 7.36 14.74 0.59
CA ALA A 49 7.46 15.54 1.81
C ALA A 49 7.68 14.73 3.08
N THR A 50 7.45 13.42 3.09
CA THR A 50 7.44 12.62 4.32
C THR A 50 8.36 11.40 4.31
N ALA A 51 8.94 11.04 3.17
CA ALA A 51 9.74 9.82 3.02
C ALA A 51 10.95 9.76 3.99
N ASP A 52 11.54 10.89 4.32
CA ASP A 52 12.65 10.96 5.28
C ASP A 52 12.19 10.79 6.74
N LEU A 53 10.90 10.99 7.01
CA LEU A 53 10.31 11.03 8.35
C LEU A 53 9.62 9.71 8.73
N CYS A 54 9.23 8.90 7.76
CA CYS A 54 8.46 7.68 7.97
C CYS A 54 9.21 6.43 7.48
N ILE A 55 8.71 5.28 7.90
CA ILE A 55 9.23 3.97 7.49
C ILE A 55 8.25 3.19 6.62
N ALA A 56 7.01 3.65 6.56
CA ALA A 56 5.94 2.94 5.86
C ALA A 56 4.90 3.89 5.27
N TYR A 57 4.28 3.44 4.18
CA TYR A 57 3.07 4.03 3.61
C TYR A 57 1.94 3.01 3.60
N LYS A 58 0.73 3.46 3.94
CA LYS A 58 -0.46 2.61 4.00
C LYS A 58 -1.60 3.21 3.16
N PRO A 59 -1.61 2.97 1.84
CA PRO A 59 -2.77 3.32 1.03
C PRO A 59 -3.99 2.46 1.38
N ASN A 60 -5.13 3.11 1.62
CA ASN A 60 -6.40 2.44 1.89
C ASN A 60 -7.17 2.24 0.59
N LEU A 61 -7.32 0.97 0.19
CA LEU A 61 -7.89 0.62 -1.11
C LEU A 61 -9.32 1.09 -1.32
N ALA A 62 -10.11 1.25 -0.26
CA ALA A 62 -11.49 1.73 -0.40
C ALA A 62 -11.57 3.10 -1.12
N PHE A 63 -10.60 3.98 -0.90
CA PHE A 63 -10.54 5.28 -1.58
C PHE A 63 -10.24 5.16 -3.06
N TYR A 64 -9.38 4.23 -3.44
CA TYR A 64 -9.01 3.97 -4.83
C TYR A 64 -10.10 3.17 -5.55
N GLU A 65 -10.59 2.10 -4.95
CA GLU A 65 -11.65 1.25 -5.52
C GLU A 65 -12.94 2.00 -5.79
N SER A 66 -13.29 2.97 -4.93
CA SER A 66 -14.47 3.82 -5.11
C SER A 66 -14.46 4.64 -6.40
N MET A 67 -13.29 4.79 -7.02
CA MET A 67 -13.09 5.51 -8.29
C MET A 67 -12.96 4.57 -9.50
N GLY A 68 -13.19 3.28 -9.33
CA GLY A 68 -13.10 2.28 -10.37
C GLY A 68 -11.69 2.15 -10.97
N VAL A 69 -11.61 1.94 -12.27
CA VAL A 69 -10.32 1.70 -12.97
C VAL A 69 -9.32 2.86 -12.77
N LYS A 70 -9.79 4.10 -12.77
CA LYS A 70 -8.91 5.26 -12.56
C LYS A 70 -8.24 5.24 -11.18
N GLY A 71 -8.98 4.85 -10.16
CA GLY A 71 -8.41 4.69 -8.82
C GLY A 71 -7.37 3.58 -8.75
N TRP A 72 -7.62 2.43 -9.39
CA TRP A 72 -6.63 1.35 -9.47
C TRP A 72 -5.34 1.78 -10.19
N ILE A 73 -5.44 2.52 -11.29
CA ILE A 73 -4.29 3.08 -11.99
C ILE A 73 -3.50 4.03 -11.07
N ALA A 74 -4.19 4.92 -10.35
CA ALA A 74 -3.54 5.82 -9.39
C ALA A 74 -2.86 5.07 -8.24
N PHE A 75 -3.48 3.99 -7.75
CA PHE A 75 -2.89 3.12 -6.73
C PHE A 75 -1.61 2.44 -7.23
N GLU A 76 -1.65 1.80 -8.40
CA GLU A 76 -0.50 1.16 -9.02
C GLU A 76 0.65 2.15 -9.26
N LYS A 77 0.35 3.33 -9.82
CA LYS A 77 1.33 4.42 -9.99
C LYS A 77 1.96 4.84 -8.66
N THR A 78 1.15 4.93 -7.60
CA THR A 78 1.62 5.32 -6.27
C THR A 78 2.56 4.27 -5.69
N VAL A 79 2.20 2.99 -5.75
CA VAL A 79 3.05 1.88 -5.30
C VAL A 79 4.38 1.87 -6.07
N LYS A 80 4.29 1.92 -7.40
CA LYS A 80 5.49 1.96 -8.25
C LYS A 80 6.38 3.17 -7.93
N TYR A 81 5.79 4.34 -7.72
CA TYR A 81 6.54 5.54 -7.37
C TYR A 81 7.33 5.37 -6.07
N ILE A 82 6.71 4.80 -5.03
CA ILE A 82 7.38 4.51 -3.76
C ILE A 82 8.54 3.53 -3.99
N LYS A 83 8.32 2.43 -4.69
CA LYS A 83 9.35 1.41 -4.95
C LYS A 83 10.54 1.97 -5.74
N ASP A 84 10.29 2.77 -6.76
CA ASP A 84 11.33 3.30 -7.64
C ASP A 84 12.17 4.40 -6.97
N ASN A 85 11.57 5.24 -6.13
CA ASN A 85 12.23 6.43 -5.58
C ASN A 85 12.60 6.29 -4.08
N TYR A 86 11.90 5.43 -3.35
CA TYR A 86 12.05 5.24 -1.90
C TYR A 86 12.04 3.75 -1.54
N PRO A 87 12.98 2.94 -2.04
CA PRO A 87 12.96 1.47 -1.93
C PRO A 87 13.10 0.97 -0.48
N ASP A 88 13.43 1.84 0.44
CA ASP A 88 13.51 1.56 1.88
C ASP A 88 12.19 1.82 2.63
N GLN A 89 11.11 2.19 1.94
CA GLN A 89 9.79 2.34 2.52
C GLN A 89 9.02 1.01 2.49
N PHE A 90 8.39 0.66 3.61
CA PHE A 90 7.50 -0.49 3.71
C PHE A 90 6.10 -0.12 3.23
N ILE A 91 5.51 -0.92 2.35
CA ILE A 91 4.18 -0.63 1.80
C ILE A 91 3.15 -1.60 2.36
N ILE A 92 2.08 -1.06 2.94
CA ILE A 92 0.96 -1.81 3.49
C ILE A 92 -0.28 -1.54 2.64
N ALA A 93 -0.76 -2.52 1.86
CA ALA A 93 -2.07 -2.43 1.22
C ALA A 93 -3.17 -2.59 2.27
N ASP A 94 -3.83 -1.50 2.64
CA ASP A 94 -4.99 -1.58 3.55
C ASP A 94 -6.24 -1.99 2.77
N ALA A 95 -6.29 -3.29 2.43
CA ALA A 95 -7.24 -3.90 1.51
C ALA A 95 -8.35 -4.70 2.19
N LYS A 96 -8.08 -5.17 3.41
CA LYS A 96 -9.02 -5.99 4.20
C LYS A 96 -9.56 -7.17 3.40
N ARG A 97 -8.66 -7.84 2.66
CA ARG A 97 -9.04 -9.04 1.88
C ARG A 97 -9.14 -10.26 2.79
N GLY A 98 -9.91 -11.23 2.36
CA GLY A 98 -10.07 -12.50 3.04
C GLY A 98 -11.12 -13.31 2.31
N ASP A 99 -10.80 -14.58 2.06
CA ASP A 99 -11.67 -15.53 1.40
C ASP A 99 -11.17 -16.95 1.73
N ILE A 100 -11.84 -17.97 1.24
CA ILE A 100 -11.40 -19.35 1.36
C ILE A 100 -10.26 -19.65 0.38
N GLY A 101 -9.35 -20.54 0.79
CA GLY A 101 -8.32 -21.22 0.01
C GLY A 101 -7.86 -20.54 -1.28
N ASN A 102 -8.32 -21.04 -2.41
CA ASN A 102 -7.86 -20.58 -3.75
C ASN A 102 -8.15 -19.10 -4.03
N THR A 103 -9.24 -18.54 -3.52
CA THR A 103 -9.58 -17.13 -3.71
C THR A 103 -8.64 -16.24 -2.90
N SER A 104 -8.31 -16.63 -1.67
CA SER A 104 -7.29 -15.94 -0.87
C SER A 104 -5.93 -15.94 -1.57
N ALA A 105 -5.55 -17.03 -2.25
CA ALA A 105 -4.33 -17.09 -3.05
C ALA A 105 -4.32 -16.07 -4.20
N MET A 106 -5.46 -15.81 -4.84
CA MET A 106 -5.55 -14.79 -5.89
C MET A 106 -5.36 -13.38 -5.32
N TYR A 107 -5.92 -13.08 -4.14
CA TYR A 107 -5.65 -11.82 -3.46
C TYR A 107 -4.17 -11.67 -3.07
N ALA A 108 -3.57 -12.71 -2.51
CA ALA A 108 -2.15 -12.70 -2.16
C ALA A 108 -1.26 -12.44 -3.39
N ARG A 109 -1.53 -13.13 -4.49
CA ARG A 109 -0.84 -12.91 -5.77
C ARG A 109 -0.93 -11.47 -6.24
N THR A 110 -2.10 -10.85 -6.19
CA THR A 110 -2.28 -9.45 -6.60
C THR A 110 -1.34 -8.52 -5.85
N PHE A 111 -1.25 -8.64 -4.54
CA PHE A 111 -0.48 -7.69 -3.74
C PHE A 111 1.00 -8.02 -3.68
N PHE A 112 1.37 -9.30 -3.58
CA PHE A 112 2.76 -9.70 -3.36
C PHE A 112 3.52 -9.97 -4.66
N GLU A 113 2.88 -10.57 -5.67
CA GLU A 113 3.55 -10.93 -6.93
C GLU A 113 3.41 -9.82 -7.98
N GLU A 114 2.18 -9.34 -8.24
CA GLU A 114 1.93 -8.39 -9.31
C GLU A 114 2.32 -6.94 -8.91
N LEU A 115 2.03 -6.53 -7.66
CA LEU A 115 2.28 -5.17 -7.18
C LEU A 115 3.54 -5.05 -6.30
N ASP A 116 4.18 -6.15 -5.95
CA ASP A 116 5.37 -6.20 -5.09
C ASP A 116 5.21 -5.41 -3.78
N ILE A 117 4.02 -5.49 -3.16
CA ILE A 117 3.69 -4.83 -1.89
C ILE A 117 4.19 -5.69 -0.73
N ASP A 118 4.66 -5.06 0.34
CA ASP A 118 5.31 -5.77 1.44
C ASP A 118 4.32 -6.38 2.44
N SER A 119 3.10 -5.86 2.53
CA SER A 119 2.08 -6.33 3.48
C SER A 119 0.67 -6.00 3.00
N VAL A 120 -0.29 -6.83 3.37
CA VAL A 120 -1.71 -6.61 3.11
C VAL A 120 -2.52 -6.84 4.39
N THR A 121 -3.51 -5.99 4.65
CA THR A 121 -4.46 -6.25 5.73
C THR A 121 -5.48 -7.29 5.30
N VAL A 122 -5.76 -8.26 6.17
CA VAL A 122 -6.71 -9.34 5.92
C VAL A 122 -7.88 -9.31 6.90
N ALA A 123 -9.05 -9.79 6.44
CA ALA A 123 -10.24 -9.97 7.26
C ALA A 123 -10.39 -11.47 7.62
N PRO A 124 -10.25 -11.88 8.89
CA PRO A 124 -10.17 -13.29 9.27
C PRO A 124 -11.53 -14.00 9.36
N TYR A 125 -12.63 -13.34 8.99
CA TYR A 125 -13.99 -13.84 9.22
C TYR A 125 -14.36 -15.08 8.41
N MET A 126 -13.63 -15.37 7.32
CA MET A 126 -13.87 -16.53 6.46
C MET A 126 -13.14 -17.81 6.92
N GLY A 127 -12.40 -17.74 8.04
CA GLY A 127 -11.68 -18.86 8.61
C GLY A 127 -10.16 -18.66 8.61
N GLU A 128 -9.45 -19.66 9.15
CA GLU A 128 -7.99 -19.62 9.32
C GLU A 128 -7.24 -19.49 7.99
N ASP A 129 -7.69 -20.17 6.96
CA ASP A 129 -7.09 -20.14 5.62
C ASP A 129 -7.15 -18.76 4.95
N SER A 130 -8.10 -17.90 5.34
CA SER A 130 -8.13 -16.51 4.88
C SER A 130 -6.89 -15.69 5.33
N VAL A 131 -6.22 -16.14 6.39
CA VAL A 131 -5.01 -15.52 6.93
C VAL A 131 -3.76 -16.28 6.53
N THR A 132 -3.77 -17.61 6.70
CA THR A 132 -2.58 -18.46 6.50
C THR A 132 -2.11 -18.49 5.05
N VAL A 133 -3.01 -18.43 4.07
CA VAL A 133 -2.64 -18.38 2.65
C VAL A 133 -1.85 -17.11 2.33
N SER A 134 -2.26 -15.96 2.86
CA SER A 134 -1.53 -14.70 2.68
C SER A 134 -0.19 -14.71 3.42
N TYR A 135 -0.14 -15.33 4.61
CA TYR A 135 1.08 -15.46 5.40
C TYR A 135 2.13 -16.37 4.72
N THR A 136 1.70 -17.45 4.06
CA THR A 136 2.62 -18.36 3.36
C THR A 136 3.32 -17.70 2.18
N HIS A 137 2.70 -16.72 1.52
CA HIS A 137 3.34 -15.94 0.46
C HIS A 137 4.45 -15.00 0.98
N LEU A 138 4.40 -14.63 2.26
CA LEU A 138 5.42 -13.77 2.91
C LEU A 138 6.64 -14.54 3.40
N THR A 139 6.59 -15.86 3.47
CA THR A 139 7.64 -16.70 4.05
C THR A 139 8.49 -17.43 3.02
N LEU A 140 8.23 -17.23 1.76
CA LEU A 140 9.03 -17.72 0.64
C LEU A 140 9.90 -16.59 0.08
#